data_f7449720426815265bf4560b533e03d3
#
_entry.id   f7449720426815265bf4560b533e03d3
#
_cell.length_a   1.000
_cell.length_b   1.000
_cell.length_c   1.000
_cell.angle_alpha   90.00
_cell.angle_beta   90.00
_cell.angle_gamma   90.00
#
_symmetry.space_group_name_H-M   'P 1'
#
loop_
_entity.id
_entity.type
_entity.pdbx_description
1 polymer ?
#
loop_
_entity_poly.entity_id
_entity_poly.type
_entity_poly.pdbx_seq_one_letter_code
_entity_poly.pdbx_strand_id
1 'polypeptide(L)'
;MKINKLPHAELKLMKYICGVDDVLASRDIIEDMKLKYDWKKSTTLTFLKNLVDKGFLTTDKVDRCTHYTIAIKEKDYLKVETKSFFSFMHNNSFKSFISALHDDEVLDSKSLDKLEEYFKNLKEEDIDD
;
A
#
# COMPACT_ATOMS: atom_id res chain seq x y z
N MET A 1 1.46 -17.29 4.66
CA MET A 1 0.16 -16.58 4.71
C MET A 1 -0.09 -15.86 3.39
N LYS A 2 -1.26 -16.12 2.81
CA LYS A 2 -1.61 -15.50 1.54
C LYS A 2 -2.21 -14.11 1.77
N ILE A 3 -1.60 -13.10 1.15
CA ILE A 3 -2.10 -11.73 1.21
C ILE A 3 -2.97 -11.49 -0.01
N ASN A 4 -4.23 -11.11 0.22
CA ASN A 4 -5.17 -10.83 -0.86
C ASN A 4 -4.89 -9.47 -1.48
N LYS A 5 -5.09 -9.38 -2.79
CA LYS A 5 -4.98 -8.12 -3.50
C LYS A 5 -6.21 -7.26 -3.22
N LEU A 6 -6.02 -5.96 -3.00
CA LEU A 6 -7.10 -5.05 -2.66
C LEU A 6 -7.60 -4.27 -3.87
N PRO A 7 -8.94 -4.08 -3.99
CA PRO A 7 -9.48 -3.09 -4.92
C PRO A 7 -8.94 -1.70 -4.59
N HIS A 8 -8.91 -0.83 -5.60
CA HIS A 8 -8.28 0.49 -5.47
C HIS A 8 -8.86 1.33 -4.32
N ALA A 9 -10.19 1.30 -4.13
CA ALA A 9 -10.81 2.06 -3.05
C ALA A 9 -10.39 1.56 -1.66
N GLU A 10 -10.33 0.23 -1.50
CA GLU A 10 -9.87 -0.36 -0.24
C GLU A 10 -8.38 -0.08 -0.01
N LEU A 11 -7.60 -0.04 -1.10
CA LEU A 11 -6.19 0.32 -1.02
C LEU A 11 -6.01 1.77 -0.53
N LYS A 12 -6.82 2.69 -1.04
CA LYS A 12 -6.80 4.09 -0.58
C LYS A 12 -7.03 4.18 0.92
N LEU A 13 -8.02 3.43 1.42
CA LEU A 13 -8.33 3.40 2.84
C LEU A 13 -7.18 2.81 3.65
N MET A 14 -6.61 1.70 3.19
CA MET A 14 -5.50 1.06 3.87
C MET A 14 -4.25 1.96 3.89
N LYS A 15 -3.97 2.67 2.81
CA LYS A 15 -2.87 3.63 2.73
C LYS A 15 -3.04 4.75 3.77
N TYR A 16 -4.25 5.25 3.91
CA TYR A 16 -4.56 6.25 4.93
C TYR A 16 -4.29 5.71 6.34
N ILE A 17 -4.79 4.51 6.64
CA ILE A 17 -4.63 3.90 7.96
C ILE A 17 -3.15 3.65 8.27
N CYS A 18 -2.38 3.18 7.30
CA CYS A 18 -0.95 2.93 7.47
C CYS A 18 -0.15 4.20 7.70
N GLY A 19 -0.66 5.34 7.24
CA GLY A 19 -0.02 6.64 7.44
C GLY A 19 -0.22 7.23 8.81
N VAL A 20 -1.10 6.64 9.63
CA VAL A 20 -1.35 7.08 11.00
C VAL A 20 -0.72 6.09 11.96
N ASP A 21 0.16 6.58 12.83
CA ASP A 21 0.94 5.74 13.75
C ASP A 21 0.18 5.38 15.02
N ASP A 22 -1.12 5.09 14.91
CA ASP A 22 -1.91 4.80 16.09
C ASP A 22 -3.12 3.94 15.75
N VAL A 23 -3.76 3.41 16.79
CA VAL A 23 -5.04 2.72 16.68
C VAL A 23 -6.11 3.76 16.36
N LEU A 24 -6.90 3.48 15.32
CA LEU A 24 -7.89 4.44 14.84
C LEU A 24 -9.31 4.03 15.20
N ALA A 25 -10.07 4.98 15.72
CA ALA A 25 -11.50 4.80 15.96
C ALA A 25 -12.28 4.94 14.66
N SER A 26 -13.34 4.15 14.51
CA SER A 26 -14.17 4.17 13.30
C SER A 26 -14.69 5.56 12.96
N ARG A 27 -15.12 6.32 13.96
CA ARG A 27 -15.65 7.68 13.74
C ARG A 27 -14.62 8.62 13.12
N ASP A 28 -13.36 8.50 13.51
CA ASP A 28 -12.29 9.35 12.98
C ASP A 28 -11.98 8.97 11.55
N ILE A 29 -11.97 7.69 11.24
CA ILE A 29 -11.77 7.20 9.88
C ILE A 29 -12.90 7.67 8.96
N ILE A 30 -14.14 7.54 9.42
CA ILE A 30 -15.32 7.97 8.64
C ILE A 30 -15.24 9.46 8.33
N GLU A 31 -14.91 10.27 9.32
CA GLU A 31 -14.79 11.73 9.13
C GLU A 31 -13.69 12.08 8.14
N ASP A 32 -12.52 11.48 8.29
CA ASP A 32 -11.37 11.75 7.42
C ASP A 32 -11.61 11.30 5.98
N MET A 33 -12.27 10.16 5.79
CA MET A 33 -12.60 9.68 4.44
C MET A 33 -13.66 10.53 3.77
N LYS A 34 -14.59 11.09 4.55
CA LYS A 34 -15.56 12.05 4.04
C LYS A 34 -14.88 13.32 3.56
N LEU A 35 -13.95 13.84 4.36
CA LEU A 35 -13.21 15.05 4.00
C LEU A 35 -12.31 14.84 2.80
N LYS A 36 -11.65 13.69 2.72
CA LYS A 36 -10.64 13.41 1.70
C LYS A 36 -11.23 12.95 0.38
N TYR A 37 -12.26 12.09 0.42
CA TYR A 37 -12.81 11.45 -0.78
C TYR A 37 -14.33 11.62 -0.92
N ASP A 38 -14.97 12.34 -0.01
CA ASP A 38 -16.43 12.51 0.03
C ASP A 38 -17.18 11.17 0.11
N TRP A 39 -16.60 10.22 0.84
CA TRP A 39 -17.24 8.92 1.04
C TRP A 39 -18.34 9.02 2.10
N LYS A 40 -19.47 8.34 1.84
CA LYS A 40 -20.54 8.20 2.81
C LYS A 40 -20.07 7.26 3.94
N LYS A 41 -20.68 7.43 5.11
CA LYS A 41 -20.41 6.57 6.27
C LYS A 41 -20.51 5.09 5.92
N SER A 42 -21.62 4.71 5.23
CA SER A 42 -21.86 3.32 4.84
C SER A 42 -20.75 2.77 3.94
N THR A 43 -20.24 3.59 3.03
CA THR A 43 -19.17 3.21 2.12
C THR A 43 -17.90 2.90 2.91
N THR A 44 -17.50 3.80 3.81
CA THR A 44 -16.31 3.61 4.63
C THR A 44 -16.43 2.37 5.51
N LEU A 45 -17.59 2.16 6.15
CA LEU A 45 -17.82 0.99 6.98
C LEU A 45 -17.76 -0.32 6.19
N THR A 46 -18.27 -0.33 4.96
CA THR A 46 -18.19 -1.50 4.08
C THR A 46 -16.75 -1.83 3.75
N PHE A 47 -15.95 -0.84 3.40
CA PHE A 47 -14.54 -1.06 3.09
C PHE A 47 -13.75 -1.52 4.32
N LEU A 48 -14.03 -0.95 5.49
CA LEU A 48 -13.41 -1.39 6.74
C LEU A 48 -13.73 -2.86 7.03
N LYS A 49 -14.98 -3.25 6.85
CA LYS A 49 -15.39 -4.64 7.03
C LYS A 49 -14.63 -5.56 6.08
N ASN A 50 -14.53 -5.16 4.81
CA ASN A 50 -13.81 -5.94 3.82
C ASN A 50 -12.33 -6.11 4.19
N LEU A 51 -11.70 -5.06 4.71
CA LEU A 51 -10.29 -5.12 5.15
C LEU A 51 -10.13 -6.07 6.35
N VAL A 52 -11.08 -6.06 7.28
CA VAL A 52 -11.06 -7.01 8.40
C VAL A 52 -11.24 -8.45 7.89
N ASP A 53 -12.21 -8.66 7.01
CA ASP A 53 -12.49 -9.99 6.46
C ASP A 53 -11.30 -10.55 5.68
N LYS A 54 -10.52 -9.69 5.04
CA LYS A 54 -9.33 -10.08 4.27
C LYS A 54 -8.07 -10.19 5.13
N GLY A 55 -8.18 -9.90 6.42
CA GLY A 55 -7.06 -10.04 7.35
C GLY A 55 -6.11 -8.86 7.42
N PHE A 56 -6.44 -7.72 6.82
CA PHE A 56 -5.61 -6.52 6.85
C PHE A 56 -5.71 -5.77 8.16
N LEU A 57 -6.87 -5.80 8.79
CA LEU A 57 -7.14 -5.09 10.03
C LEU A 57 -7.75 -6.04 11.05
N THR A 58 -7.51 -5.75 12.32
CA THR A 58 -8.23 -6.37 13.43
C THR A 58 -9.05 -5.30 14.12
N THR A 59 -10.14 -5.72 14.78
CA THR A 59 -11.03 -4.79 15.47
C THR A 59 -11.09 -5.09 16.96
N ASP A 60 -11.33 -4.04 17.73
CA ASP A 60 -11.59 -4.15 19.16
C ASP A 60 -12.61 -3.08 19.54
N LYS A 61 -13.46 -3.37 20.49
CA LYS A 61 -14.43 -2.40 21.00
C LYS A 61 -13.94 -1.81 22.32
N VAL A 62 -13.77 -0.49 22.33
CA VAL A 62 -13.40 0.25 23.53
C VAL A 62 -14.43 1.34 23.72
N ASP A 63 -15.14 1.32 24.85
CA ASP A 63 -16.17 2.31 25.20
C ASP A 63 -17.23 2.49 24.11
N ARG A 64 -17.72 1.36 23.58
CA ARG A 64 -18.75 1.31 22.51
C ARG A 64 -18.26 1.82 21.15
N CYS A 65 -16.99 2.09 21.03
CA CYS A 65 -16.41 2.53 19.76
C CYS A 65 -15.53 1.42 19.19
N THR A 66 -15.67 1.14 17.89
CA THR A 66 -14.81 0.16 17.21
C THR A 66 -13.47 0.80 16.88
N HIS A 67 -12.40 0.14 17.27
CA HIS A 67 -11.04 0.56 16.95
C HIS A 67 -10.41 -0.45 15.99
N TYR A 68 -9.58 0.04 15.10
CA TYR A 68 -8.93 -0.77 14.06
C TYR A 68 -7.42 -0.75 14.25
N THR A 69 -6.81 -1.92 14.16
CA THR A 69 -5.36 -2.08 14.27
C THR A 69 -4.85 -2.79 13.03
N ILE A 70 -3.68 -2.37 12.55
CA ILE A 70 -3.05 -2.96 11.36
C ILE A 70 -2.58 -4.37 11.67
N ALA A 71 -3.02 -5.35 10.86
CA ALA A 71 -2.59 -6.75 10.96
C ALA A 71 -1.57 -7.11 9.89
N ILE A 72 -1.67 -6.52 8.68
CA ILE A 72 -0.71 -6.73 7.60
C ILE A 72 0.07 -5.43 7.40
N LYS A 73 1.40 -5.50 7.56
CA LYS A 73 2.26 -4.33 7.41
C LYS A 73 2.27 -3.83 5.96
N GLU A 74 2.33 -2.52 5.80
CA GLU A 74 2.35 -1.89 4.48
C GLU A 74 3.47 -2.43 3.61
N LYS A 75 4.66 -2.62 4.13
CA LYS A 75 5.80 -3.12 3.35
C LYS A 75 5.56 -4.52 2.79
N ASP A 76 4.84 -5.38 3.52
CA ASP A 76 4.53 -6.73 3.06
C ASP A 76 3.49 -6.70 1.94
N TYR A 77 2.48 -5.85 2.07
CA TYR A 77 1.49 -5.67 1.03
C TYR A 77 2.11 -5.00 -0.21
N LEU A 78 2.98 -4.03 -0.01
CA LEU A 78 3.68 -3.34 -1.09
C LEU A 78 4.43 -4.33 -1.98
N LYS A 79 5.10 -5.32 -1.39
CA LYS A 79 5.81 -6.36 -2.16
C LYS A 79 4.85 -7.17 -3.02
N VAL A 80 3.72 -7.59 -2.46
CA VAL A 80 2.72 -8.39 -3.17
C VAL A 80 2.13 -7.60 -4.35
N GLU A 81 1.74 -6.36 -4.10
CA GLU A 81 1.12 -5.51 -5.11
C GLU A 81 2.11 -5.16 -6.23
N THR A 82 3.35 -4.84 -5.86
CA THR A 82 4.40 -4.49 -6.82
C THR A 82 4.73 -5.67 -7.73
N LYS A 83 4.90 -6.86 -7.17
CA LYS A 83 5.19 -8.06 -7.95
C LYS A 83 4.05 -8.40 -8.90
N SER A 84 2.81 -8.30 -8.43
CA SER A 84 1.64 -8.55 -9.25
C SER A 84 1.54 -7.56 -10.40
N PHE A 85 1.73 -6.27 -10.12
CA PHE A 85 1.71 -5.21 -11.11
C PHE A 85 2.81 -5.42 -12.16
N PHE A 86 4.02 -5.69 -11.71
CA PHE A 86 5.16 -5.89 -12.60
C PHE A 86 4.95 -7.08 -13.54
N SER A 87 4.45 -8.18 -12.99
CA SER A 87 4.17 -9.38 -13.78
C SER A 87 3.06 -9.13 -14.79
N PHE A 88 1.96 -8.52 -14.35
CA PHE A 88 0.78 -8.34 -15.21
C PHE A 88 0.97 -7.22 -16.24
N MET A 89 1.40 -6.04 -15.79
CA MET A 89 1.50 -4.87 -16.68
C MET A 89 2.76 -4.86 -17.53
N HIS A 90 3.85 -5.38 -17.01
CA HIS A 90 5.15 -5.30 -17.70
C HIS A 90 5.72 -6.66 -18.11
N ASN A 91 4.95 -7.72 -17.94
CA ASN A 91 5.37 -9.09 -18.32
C ASN A 91 6.74 -9.46 -17.75
N ASN A 92 7.02 -9.02 -16.52
CA ASN A 92 8.29 -9.23 -15.82
C ASN A 92 9.49 -8.61 -16.53
N SER A 93 9.26 -7.57 -17.34
CA SER A 93 10.33 -6.85 -18.05
C SER A 93 10.74 -5.58 -17.33
N PHE A 94 11.96 -5.53 -16.81
CA PHE A 94 12.51 -4.32 -16.20
C PHE A 94 12.65 -3.19 -17.21
N LYS A 95 12.99 -3.54 -18.45
CA LYS A 95 13.09 -2.55 -19.52
C LYS A 95 11.75 -1.85 -19.75
N SER A 96 10.67 -2.61 -19.81
CA SER A 96 9.32 -2.07 -19.99
C SER A 96 8.96 -1.11 -18.83
N PHE A 97 9.21 -1.55 -17.61
CA PHE A 97 8.91 -0.78 -16.41
C PHE A 97 9.70 0.55 -16.36
N ILE A 98 11.00 0.47 -16.56
CA ILE A 98 11.87 1.65 -16.51
C ILE A 98 11.54 2.62 -17.65
N SER A 99 11.28 2.09 -18.86
CA SER A 99 10.91 2.92 -20.01
C SER A 99 9.64 3.71 -19.77
N ALA A 100 8.64 3.09 -19.14
CA ALA A 100 7.39 3.76 -18.81
C ALA A 100 7.60 4.92 -17.83
N LEU A 101 8.50 4.77 -16.85
CA LEU A 101 8.82 5.82 -15.90
C LEU A 101 9.64 6.94 -16.53
N HIS A 102 10.54 6.59 -17.47
CA HIS A 102 11.45 7.55 -18.09
C HIS A 102 10.71 8.56 -18.98
N ASP A 103 9.73 8.09 -19.73
CA ASP A 103 8.99 8.93 -20.68
C ASP A 103 8.19 10.06 -20.01
N ASP A 104 7.82 9.92 -18.75
CA ASP A 104 7.02 10.90 -18.01
C ASP A 104 7.86 11.81 -17.10
N GLU A 105 9.16 11.89 -17.32
CA GLU A 105 10.08 12.68 -16.50
C GLU A 105 10.16 12.27 -15.02
N VAL A 106 9.49 11.17 -14.66
CA VAL A 106 9.59 10.61 -13.31
C VAL A 106 11.01 10.13 -13.04
N LEU A 107 11.68 9.68 -14.10
CA LEU A 107 13.03 9.12 -14.02
C LEU A 107 13.99 9.99 -14.85
N ASP A 108 14.53 11.05 -14.23
CA ASP A 108 15.50 11.93 -14.86
C ASP A 108 16.94 11.41 -14.65
N SER A 109 17.94 12.12 -15.20
CA SER A 109 19.35 11.74 -15.08
C SER A 109 19.79 11.54 -13.64
N LYS A 110 19.34 12.41 -12.75
CA LYS A 110 19.69 12.35 -11.33
C LYS A 110 19.13 11.11 -10.67
N SER A 111 17.89 10.77 -11.00
CA SER A 111 17.22 9.55 -10.49
C SER A 111 17.88 8.31 -11.05
N LEU A 112 18.29 8.34 -12.32
CA LEU A 112 19.02 7.22 -12.94
C LEU A 112 20.35 6.95 -12.25
N ASP A 113 21.08 8.02 -11.91
CA ASP A 113 22.35 7.89 -11.18
C ASP A 113 22.15 7.25 -9.81
N LYS A 114 21.09 7.62 -9.10
CA LYS A 114 20.74 7.03 -7.80
C LYS A 114 20.37 5.56 -7.92
N LEU A 115 19.63 5.22 -8.97
CA LEU A 115 19.25 3.82 -9.23
C LEU A 115 20.49 2.98 -9.54
N GLU A 116 21.40 3.52 -10.35
CA GLU A 116 22.64 2.82 -10.70
C GLU A 116 23.47 2.51 -9.46
N GLU A 117 23.61 3.49 -8.57
CA GLU A 117 24.31 3.31 -7.30
C GLU A 117 23.63 2.27 -6.42
N TYR A 118 22.29 2.32 -6.34
CA TYR A 118 21.52 1.38 -5.56
C TYR A 118 21.71 -0.06 -6.07
N PHE A 119 21.64 -0.25 -7.38
CA PHE A 119 21.86 -1.58 -7.98
C PHE A 119 23.26 -2.11 -7.71
N LYS A 120 24.26 -1.23 -7.75
CA LYS A 120 25.62 -1.59 -7.44
C LYS A 120 25.74 -2.10 -6.00
N ASN A 121 25.12 -1.40 -5.07
CA ASN A 121 25.11 -1.79 -3.65
C ASN A 121 24.42 -3.12 -3.43
N LEU A 122 23.31 -3.38 -4.14
CA LEU A 122 22.61 -4.66 -4.06
C LEU A 122 23.49 -5.82 -4.52
N LYS A 123 24.24 -5.62 -5.61
CA LYS A 123 25.15 -6.64 -6.11
C LYS A 123 26.28 -6.94 -5.12
N GLU A 124 26.79 -5.92 -4.45
CA GLU A 124 27.82 -6.09 -3.43
C GLU A 124 27.30 -6.89 -2.23
N GLU A 125 26.05 -6.65 -1.81
CA GLU A 125 25.43 -7.40 -0.74
C GLU A 125 25.28 -8.89 -1.12
N ASP A 126 24.89 -9.16 -2.36
CA ASP A 126 24.72 -10.55 -2.85
C ASP A 126 26.06 -11.29 -2.90
N ILE A 127 27.16 -10.58 -3.16
CA ILE A 127 28.50 -11.17 -3.21
C ILE A 127 29.00 -11.53 -1.81
N ASP A 128 28.62 -10.76 -0.81
CA ASP A 128 29.06 -10.95 0.58
C ASP A 128 28.32 -12.12 1.29
N ASP A 129 27.32 -12.69 0.64
CA ASP A 129 26.66 -13.89 1.11
C ASP A 129 27.45 -15.15 0.66
#